data_0f15b4f51c1955db5f521ababa642a79
#
_entry.id   0f15b4f51c1955db5f521ababa642a79
#
_cell.length_a   1.000
_cell.length_b   1.000
_cell.length_c   1.000
_cell.angle_alpha   90.00
_cell.angle_beta   90.00
_cell.angle_gamma   90.00
#
_symmetry.space_group_name_H-M   'P 1'
#
loop_
_entity.id
_entity.type
_entity.pdbx_description
1 polymer ?
#
loop_
_entity_poly.entity_id
_entity_poly.type
_entity_poly.pdbx_seq_one_letter_code
_entity_poly.pdbx_strand_id
1 'polypeptide(L)'
;MNKELLKINVGIQHPSTHGVLRLITELDGETVKSVEPVIGYLHRGLEKAAESRSYLQYLPMVDRVDYLSGFFCSEAFCSAVETLADIEVPNRAKYIRCLLMELNRIASHLVWLGAYLMDLGASSPIFYAFREREMILRIFENLTGQRMMYNFHVFGGVKRDLRDRKSTRLNSSHTVIS
;
A
#
# COMPACT_ATOMS: atom_id res chain seq x y z
N MET A 1 -4.96 -8.25 49.36
CA MET A 1 -5.90 -7.37 48.66
C MET A 1 -5.77 -7.67 47.18
N ASN A 2 -6.78 -8.28 46.54
CA ASN A 2 -6.82 -8.43 45.10
C ASN A 2 -6.88 -7.02 44.49
N LYS A 3 -5.83 -6.58 43.84
CA LYS A 3 -5.89 -5.36 43.03
C LYS A 3 -6.79 -5.67 41.84
N GLU A 4 -7.92 -4.99 41.73
CA GLU A 4 -8.75 -5.05 40.53
C GLU A 4 -7.99 -4.36 39.39
N LEU A 5 -7.70 -5.12 38.32
CA LEU A 5 -7.16 -4.56 37.11
C LEU A 5 -8.26 -3.80 36.36
N LEU A 6 -7.94 -2.59 35.92
CA LEU A 6 -8.85 -1.81 35.08
C LEU A 6 -8.80 -2.31 33.65
N LYS A 7 -9.93 -2.81 33.12
CA LYS A 7 -10.04 -3.25 31.74
C LYS A 7 -10.65 -2.15 30.88
N ILE A 8 -9.89 -1.64 29.91
CA ILE A 8 -10.33 -0.58 29.00
C ILE A 8 -10.26 -1.06 27.54
N ASN A 9 -11.22 -0.56 26.74
CA ASN A 9 -11.21 -0.70 25.29
C ASN A 9 -10.58 0.56 24.66
N VAL A 10 -9.46 0.40 23.98
CA VAL A 10 -8.82 1.44 23.18
C VAL A 10 -9.12 1.17 21.70
N GLY A 11 -9.79 2.09 21.04
CA GLY A 11 -10.30 1.95 19.66
C GLY A 11 -11.76 1.48 19.68
N ILE A 12 -12.52 1.36 18.66
CA ILE A 12 -12.44 1.83 17.29
C ILE A 12 -12.59 3.36 17.29
N GLN A 13 -11.94 4.07 16.34
CA GLN A 13 -11.94 5.56 16.29
C GLN A 13 -11.29 6.24 17.51
N HIS A 14 -10.23 5.67 18.00
CA HIS A 14 -9.34 6.31 18.95
C HIS A 14 -8.12 6.88 18.21
N PRO A 15 -7.59 8.07 18.53
CA PRO A 15 -6.43 8.64 17.85
C PRO A 15 -5.21 7.71 17.81
N SER A 16 -4.95 6.98 18.90
CA SER A 16 -3.83 6.03 19.01
C SER A 16 -3.99 4.75 18.20
N THR A 17 -5.14 4.48 17.59
CA THR A 17 -5.42 3.24 16.87
C THR A 17 -5.61 3.44 15.37
N HIS A 18 -5.38 4.65 14.86
CA HIS A 18 -5.49 5.02 13.44
C HIS A 18 -6.82 4.57 12.79
N GLY A 19 -7.88 4.54 13.58
CA GLY A 19 -9.25 4.35 13.13
C GLY A 19 -9.86 2.97 13.43
N VAL A 20 -9.25 1.87 13.00
CA VAL A 20 -9.93 0.56 13.02
C VAL A 20 -9.24 -0.53 13.83
N LEU A 21 -8.15 -0.23 14.50
CA LEU A 21 -7.55 -1.15 15.46
C LEU A 21 -8.27 -1.02 16.81
N ARG A 22 -8.69 -2.15 17.39
CA ARG A 22 -9.23 -2.23 18.72
C ARG A 22 -8.30 -3.02 19.62
N LEU A 23 -7.95 -2.44 20.76
CA LEU A 23 -7.13 -3.08 21.78
C LEU A 23 -7.95 -3.21 23.08
N ILE A 24 -7.99 -4.40 23.65
CA ILE A 24 -8.51 -4.62 24.99
C ILE A 24 -7.30 -4.63 25.92
N THR A 25 -7.20 -3.63 26.79
CA THR A 25 -6.01 -3.40 27.62
C THR A 25 -6.37 -3.54 29.09
N GLU A 26 -5.57 -4.29 29.84
CA GLU A 26 -5.67 -4.40 31.30
C GLU A 26 -4.57 -3.56 31.96
N LEU A 27 -4.98 -2.69 32.87
CA LEU A 27 -4.10 -1.74 33.54
C LEU A 27 -4.07 -2.00 35.06
N ASP A 28 -2.87 -1.87 35.64
CA ASP A 28 -2.65 -1.69 37.08
C ASP A 28 -2.19 -0.24 37.32
N GLY A 29 -3.15 0.65 37.60
CA GLY A 29 -2.94 2.08 37.55
C GLY A 29 -2.61 2.53 36.10
N GLU A 30 -1.43 3.11 35.90
CA GLU A 30 -0.94 3.53 34.55
C GLU A 30 -0.09 2.46 33.85
N THR A 31 0.14 1.31 34.52
CA THR A 31 1.00 0.25 33.96
C THR A 31 0.16 -0.73 33.16
N VAL A 32 0.49 -0.92 31.89
CA VAL A 32 -0.11 -1.93 31.01
C VAL A 32 0.34 -3.32 31.46
N LYS A 33 -0.59 -4.20 31.81
CA LYS A 33 -0.35 -5.61 32.18
C LYS A 33 -0.55 -6.55 31.02
N SER A 34 -1.63 -6.36 30.26
CA SER A 34 -1.92 -7.16 29.08
C SER A 34 -2.57 -6.33 27.98
N VAL A 35 -2.38 -6.73 26.73
CA VAL A 35 -3.04 -6.14 25.57
C VAL A 35 -3.50 -7.26 24.65
N GLU A 36 -4.80 -7.28 24.37
CA GLU A 36 -5.42 -8.20 23.43
C GLU A 36 -5.86 -7.42 22.18
N PRO A 37 -5.21 -7.61 21.01
CA PRO A 37 -5.65 -6.97 19.78
C PRO A 37 -6.88 -7.69 19.22
N VAL A 38 -7.94 -6.93 18.96
CA VAL A 38 -9.14 -7.43 18.25
C VAL A 38 -9.03 -7.04 16.78
N ILE A 39 -8.65 -8.00 15.96
CA ILE A 39 -8.44 -7.83 14.51
C ILE A 39 -9.67 -8.29 13.72
N GLY A 40 -9.73 -7.91 12.44
CA GLY A 40 -10.78 -8.33 11.52
C GLY A 40 -11.70 -7.20 11.01
N TYR A 41 -11.62 -6.00 11.54
CA TYR A 41 -12.47 -4.88 11.11
C TYR A 41 -12.23 -4.45 9.65
N LEU A 42 -11.05 -4.72 9.09
CA LEU A 42 -10.70 -4.48 7.69
C LEU A 42 -10.76 -5.76 6.83
N HIS A 43 -11.19 -6.87 7.39
CA HIS A 43 -11.30 -8.12 6.62
C HIS A 43 -12.38 -8.00 5.55
N ARG A 44 -12.00 -8.19 4.29
CA ARG A 44 -12.87 -8.04 3.12
C ARG A 44 -12.99 -9.31 2.29
N GLY A 45 -12.54 -10.45 2.82
CA GLY A 45 -12.59 -11.74 2.15
C GLY A 45 -11.79 -11.80 0.84
N LEU A 46 -10.64 -11.10 0.77
CA LEU A 46 -9.82 -11.03 -0.45
C LEU A 46 -9.34 -12.41 -0.88
N GLU A 47 -8.91 -13.26 0.05
CA GLU A 47 -8.46 -14.62 -0.24
C GLU A 47 -9.60 -15.46 -0.83
N LYS A 48 -10.79 -15.34 -0.28
CA LYS A 48 -11.97 -16.05 -0.79
C LYS A 48 -12.42 -15.54 -2.15
N ALA A 49 -12.26 -14.24 -2.39
CA ALA A 49 -12.50 -13.64 -3.69
C ALA A 49 -11.51 -14.14 -4.76
N ALA A 50 -10.25 -14.42 -4.37
CA ALA A 50 -9.23 -14.96 -5.27
C ALA A 50 -9.61 -16.36 -5.78
N GLU A 51 -10.17 -17.23 -4.93
CA GLU A 51 -10.59 -18.58 -5.31
C GLU A 51 -11.67 -18.60 -6.41
N SER A 52 -12.50 -17.55 -6.48
CA SER A 52 -13.66 -17.48 -7.39
C SER A 52 -13.41 -16.66 -8.66
N ARG A 53 -12.18 -16.18 -8.87
CA ARG A 53 -11.83 -15.28 -9.98
C ARG A 53 -10.65 -15.79 -10.77
N SER A 54 -10.58 -15.39 -12.05
CA SER A 54 -9.38 -15.59 -12.83
C SER A 54 -8.25 -14.66 -12.36
N TYR A 55 -7.00 -15.00 -12.67
CA TYR A 55 -5.84 -14.17 -12.33
C TYR A 55 -5.99 -12.72 -12.82
N LEU A 56 -6.49 -12.51 -14.04
CA LEU A 56 -6.72 -11.18 -14.61
C LEU A 56 -7.80 -10.39 -13.88
N GLN A 57 -8.87 -11.06 -13.43
CA GLN A 57 -9.95 -10.44 -12.68
C GLN A 57 -9.54 -10.10 -11.24
N TYR A 58 -8.59 -10.85 -10.68
CA TYR A 58 -8.11 -10.63 -9.33
C TYR A 58 -7.01 -9.57 -9.26
N LEU A 59 -6.19 -9.42 -10.31
CA LEU A 59 -5.07 -8.48 -10.35
C LEU A 59 -5.42 -7.05 -9.86
N PRO A 60 -6.53 -6.42 -10.27
CA PRO A 60 -6.89 -5.09 -9.75
C PRO A 60 -7.21 -5.06 -8.25
N MET A 61 -7.51 -6.21 -7.64
CA MET A 61 -7.84 -6.29 -6.21
C MET A 61 -6.59 -6.38 -5.33
N VAL A 62 -5.49 -6.84 -5.91
CA VAL A 62 -4.23 -7.07 -5.19
C VAL A 62 -3.65 -5.77 -4.61
N ASP A 63 -3.72 -4.66 -5.35
CA ASP A 63 -3.28 -3.34 -4.88
C ASP A 63 -4.00 -2.89 -3.59
N ARG A 64 -5.15 -3.47 -3.30
CA ARG A 64 -5.98 -3.14 -2.14
C ARG A 64 -5.66 -3.95 -0.89
N VAL A 65 -4.75 -4.90 -0.99
CA VAL A 65 -4.27 -5.67 0.17
C VAL A 65 -3.50 -4.74 1.10
N ASP A 66 -2.57 -3.97 0.53
CA ASP A 66 -1.91 -2.86 1.20
C ASP A 66 -1.93 -1.62 0.28
N TYR A 67 -2.84 -0.70 0.56
CA TYR A 67 -3.05 0.49 -0.27
C TYR A 67 -1.89 1.50 -0.24
N LEU A 68 -0.95 1.39 0.72
CA LEU A 68 0.26 2.21 0.74
C LEU A 68 1.40 1.57 -0.07
N SER A 69 1.34 0.26 -0.33
CA SER A 69 2.38 -0.53 -1.00
C SER A 69 1.84 -1.26 -2.24
N GLY A 70 0.89 -0.65 -2.97
CA GLY A 70 0.18 -1.28 -4.08
C GLY A 70 1.08 -1.85 -5.17
N PHE A 71 2.19 -1.18 -5.52
CA PHE A 71 3.15 -1.71 -6.49
C PHE A 71 3.85 -2.98 -6.01
N PHE A 72 4.14 -3.10 -4.70
CA PHE A 72 4.72 -4.32 -4.15
C PHE A 72 3.74 -5.48 -4.15
N CYS A 73 2.48 -5.22 -3.78
CA CYS A 73 1.44 -6.24 -3.81
C CYS A 73 1.22 -6.77 -5.22
N SER A 74 1.09 -5.87 -6.21
CA SER A 74 0.91 -6.26 -7.61
C SER A 74 2.13 -6.95 -8.18
N GLU A 75 3.37 -6.55 -7.82
CA GLU A 75 4.58 -7.25 -8.23
C GLU A 75 4.65 -8.67 -7.66
N ALA A 76 4.38 -8.85 -6.38
CA ALA A 76 4.39 -10.17 -5.75
C ALA A 76 3.42 -11.14 -6.45
N PHE A 77 2.21 -10.66 -6.77
CA PHE A 77 1.22 -11.45 -7.47
C PHE A 77 1.60 -11.73 -8.93
N CYS A 78 2.04 -10.70 -9.66
CA CYS A 78 2.48 -10.86 -11.05
C CYS A 78 3.65 -11.82 -11.15
N SER A 79 4.68 -11.66 -10.32
CA SER A 79 5.86 -12.52 -10.29
C SER A 79 5.52 -13.99 -9.97
N ALA A 80 4.59 -14.23 -9.03
CA ALA A 80 4.13 -15.59 -8.73
C ALA A 80 3.43 -16.25 -9.93
N VAL A 81 2.55 -15.52 -10.60
CA VAL A 81 1.83 -16.03 -11.79
C VAL A 81 2.79 -16.20 -12.98
N GLU A 82 3.71 -15.27 -13.18
CA GLU A 82 4.72 -15.32 -14.24
C GLU A 82 5.64 -16.54 -14.07
N THR A 83 6.05 -16.82 -12.83
CA THR A 83 6.84 -18.02 -12.51
C THR A 83 6.05 -19.31 -12.75
N LEU A 84 4.77 -19.34 -12.37
CA LEU A 84 3.92 -20.51 -12.53
C LEU A 84 3.62 -20.81 -14.01
N ALA A 85 3.47 -19.77 -14.82
CA ALA A 85 3.10 -19.85 -16.24
C ALA A 85 4.30 -19.77 -17.20
N ASP A 86 5.52 -19.71 -16.67
CA ASP A 86 6.79 -19.57 -17.44
C ASP A 86 6.76 -18.37 -18.40
N ILE A 87 6.26 -17.22 -17.91
CA ILE A 87 6.16 -15.99 -18.69
C ILE A 87 7.44 -15.17 -18.50
N GLU A 88 8.14 -14.89 -19.58
CA GLU A 88 9.30 -14.01 -19.56
C GLU A 88 8.89 -12.53 -19.50
N VAL A 89 9.52 -11.78 -18.59
CA VAL A 89 9.33 -10.34 -18.46
C VAL A 89 10.51 -9.60 -19.10
N PRO A 90 10.29 -8.66 -20.04
CA PRO A 90 11.37 -7.88 -20.65
C PRO A 90 12.17 -7.09 -19.59
N ASN A 91 13.49 -6.97 -19.79
CA ASN A 91 14.36 -6.28 -18.85
C ASN A 91 13.91 -4.83 -18.58
N ARG A 92 13.44 -4.12 -19.60
CA ARG A 92 12.94 -2.76 -19.44
C ARG A 92 11.74 -2.70 -18.48
N ALA A 93 10.81 -3.64 -18.59
CA ALA A 93 9.66 -3.73 -17.67
C ALA A 93 10.10 -4.03 -16.23
N LYS A 94 11.10 -4.93 -16.06
CA LYS A 94 11.68 -5.21 -14.72
C LYS A 94 12.26 -3.94 -14.08
N TYR A 95 13.01 -3.13 -14.84
CA TYR A 95 13.56 -1.88 -14.33
C TYR A 95 12.47 -0.85 -13.98
N ILE A 96 11.41 -0.75 -14.80
CA ILE A 96 10.28 0.14 -14.52
C ILE A 96 9.57 -0.29 -13.26
N ARG A 97 9.27 -1.59 -13.10
CA ARG A 97 8.67 -2.13 -11.87
C ARG A 97 9.51 -1.82 -10.64
N CYS A 98 10.83 -2.08 -10.71
CA CYS A 98 11.76 -1.80 -9.62
C CYS A 98 11.75 -0.31 -9.24
N LEU A 99 11.84 0.59 -10.22
CA LEU A 99 11.80 2.04 -9.99
C LEU A 99 10.51 2.46 -9.29
N LEU A 100 9.36 1.97 -9.74
CA LEU A 100 8.06 2.32 -9.15
C LEU A 100 7.89 1.76 -7.75
N MET A 101 8.38 0.55 -7.49
CA MET A 101 8.39 -0.03 -6.14
C MET A 101 9.23 0.83 -5.19
N GLU A 102 10.43 1.26 -5.58
CA GLU A 102 11.28 2.08 -4.71
C GLU A 102 10.69 3.47 -4.45
N LEU A 103 10.09 4.10 -5.46
CA LEU A 103 9.34 5.34 -5.25
C LEU A 103 8.13 5.14 -4.33
N ASN A 104 7.44 4.00 -4.47
CA ASN A 104 6.32 3.64 -3.59
C ASN A 104 6.79 3.39 -2.15
N ARG A 105 7.95 2.76 -1.97
CA ARG A 105 8.58 2.58 -0.66
C ARG A 105 8.83 3.93 0.02
N ILE A 106 9.42 4.88 -0.70
CA ILE A 106 9.65 6.24 -0.19
C ILE A 106 8.32 6.90 0.19
N ALA A 107 7.31 6.84 -0.69
CA ALA A 107 5.99 7.41 -0.42
C ALA A 107 5.30 6.79 0.80
N SER A 108 5.43 5.48 1.00
CA SER A 108 4.93 4.75 2.17
C SER A 108 5.66 5.15 3.45
N HIS A 109 6.99 5.24 3.41
CA HIS A 109 7.79 5.66 4.55
C HIS A 109 7.50 7.10 4.98
N LEU A 110 7.20 8.01 4.04
CA LEU A 110 6.79 9.37 4.35
C LEU A 110 5.45 9.41 5.12
N VAL A 111 4.49 8.55 4.79
CA VAL A 111 3.24 8.42 5.57
C VAL A 111 3.54 7.90 6.97
N TRP A 112 4.32 6.81 7.06
CA TRP A 112 4.71 6.25 8.33
C TRP A 112 5.42 7.27 9.22
N LEU A 113 6.44 7.94 8.68
CA LEU A 113 7.21 8.95 9.44
C LEU A 113 6.33 10.08 9.95
N GLY A 114 5.44 10.61 9.08
CA GLY A 114 4.53 11.69 9.44
C GLY A 114 3.54 11.29 10.55
N ALA A 115 2.92 10.13 10.42
CA ALA A 115 1.99 9.60 11.42
C ALA A 115 2.69 9.28 12.75
N TYR A 116 3.83 8.61 12.69
CA TYR A 116 4.61 8.25 13.89
C TYR A 116 5.06 9.46 14.70
N LEU A 117 5.58 10.49 14.03
CA LEU A 117 5.99 11.73 14.72
C LEU A 117 4.80 12.49 15.30
N MET A 118 3.65 12.45 14.63
CA MET A 118 2.41 13.04 15.15
C MET A 118 1.96 12.33 16.44
N ASP A 119 2.04 11.01 16.51
CA ASP A 119 1.72 10.22 17.72
C ASP A 119 2.68 10.53 18.88
N LEU A 120 3.94 10.86 18.57
CA LEU A 120 4.91 11.34 19.56
C LEU A 120 4.70 12.82 19.99
N GLY A 121 3.67 13.49 19.46
CA GLY A 121 3.31 14.87 19.80
C GLY A 121 3.93 15.93 18.86
N ALA A 122 4.70 15.53 17.85
CA ALA A 122 5.27 16.44 16.86
C ALA A 122 4.34 16.55 15.64
N SER A 123 3.44 17.53 15.61
CA SER A 123 2.42 17.67 14.56
C SER A 123 2.92 18.28 13.25
N SER A 124 4.01 19.06 13.27
CA SER A 124 4.49 19.76 12.07
C SER A 124 5.16 18.87 11.00
N PRO A 125 5.93 17.82 11.34
CA PRO A 125 6.62 16.99 10.36
C PRO A 125 5.69 16.31 9.34
N ILE A 126 4.44 16.01 9.69
CA ILE A 126 3.48 15.39 8.78
C ILE A 126 3.23 16.24 7.53
N PHE A 127 3.18 17.57 7.68
CA PHE A 127 2.95 18.49 6.55
C PHE A 127 4.13 18.45 5.56
N TYR A 128 5.36 18.38 6.06
CA TYR A 128 6.55 18.25 5.21
C TYR A 128 6.59 16.88 4.52
N ALA A 129 6.35 15.82 5.26
CA ALA A 129 6.34 14.47 4.71
C ALA A 129 5.28 14.32 3.60
N PHE A 130 4.08 14.85 3.82
CA PHE A 130 3.00 14.78 2.82
C PHE A 130 3.24 15.69 1.62
N ARG A 131 3.93 16.83 1.79
CA ARG A 131 4.37 17.67 0.66
C ARG A 131 5.30 16.89 -0.28
N GLU A 132 6.31 16.24 0.25
CA GLU A 132 7.25 15.45 -0.56
C GLU A 132 6.55 14.22 -1.17
N ARG A 133 5.70 13.56 -0.40
CA ARG A 133 4.88 12.45 -0.90
C ARG A 133 4.00 12.86 -2.08
N GLU A 134 3.43 14.06 -2.04
CA GLU A 134 2.58 14.58 -3.12
C GLU A 134 3.31 14.66 -4.46
N MET A 135 4.60 14.96 -4.47
CA MET A 135 5.41 14.96 -5.69
C MET A 135 5.52 13.56 -6.30
N ILE A 136 5.70 12.54 -5.45
CA ILE A 136 5.74 11.14 -5.90
C ILE A 136 4.36 10.70 -6.42
N LEU A 137 3.28 11.05 -5.73
CA LEU A 137 1.92 10.72 -6.18
C LEU A 137 1.58 11.34 -7.54
N ARG A 138 2.07 12.54 -7.83
CA ARG A 138 1.92 13.17 -9.16
C ARG A 138 2.66 12.40 -10.25
N ILE A 139 3.83 11.82 -9.94
CA ILE A 139 4.54 10.93 -10.87
C ILE A 139 3.68 9.70 -11.15
N PHE A 140 3.13 9.07 -10.12
CA PHE A 140 2.27 7.90 -10.27
C PHE A 140 1.00 8.22 -11.07
N GLU A 141 0.34 9.34 -10.77
CA GLU A 141 -0.84 9.79 -11.50
C GLU A 141 -0.55 10.04 -12.99
N ASN A 142 0.56 10.68 -13.30
CA ASN A 142 0.97 10.94 -14.68
C ASN A 142 1.26 9.64 -15.45
N LEU A 143 1.79 8.62 -14.78
CA LEU A 143 2.15 7.35 -15.39
C LEU A 143 0.97 6.39 -15.48
N THR A 144 0.23 6.25 -14.40
CA THR A 144 -0.81 5.22 -14.24
C THR A 144 -2.23 5.76 -14.48
N GLY A 145 -2.42 7.07 -14.34
CA GLY A 145 -3.72 7.73 -14.33
C GLY A 145 -4.39 7.72 -12.96
N GLN A 146 -3.71 7.19 -11.93
CA GLN A 146 -4.25 7.06 -10.57
C GLN A 146 -3.22 7.44 -9.51
N ARG A 147 -3.71 8.03 -8.42
CA ARG A 147 -2.87 8.42 -7.27
C ARG A 147 -2.65 7.28 -6.29
N MET A 148 -3.55 6.30 -6.29
CA MET A 148 -3.53 5.07 -5.49
C MET A 148 -4.22 3.95 -6.27
N MET A 149 -3.95 2.68 -5.93
CA MET A 149 -4.53 1.51 -6.62
C MET A 149 -4.18 1.51 -8.10
N TYR A 150 -2.90 1.49 -8.38
CA TYR A 150 -2.30 1.82 -9.68
C TYR A 150 -2.68 0.86 -10.80
N ASN A 151 -2.89 -0.43 -10.47
CA ASN A 151 -3.19 -1.48 -11.46
C ASN A 151 -2.29 -1.37 -12.70
N PHE A 152 -0.99 -1.21 -12.49
CA PHE A 152 -0.01 -0.87 -13.52
C PHE A 152 0.84 -2.06 -13.93
N HIS A 153 1.24 -2.91 -12.99
CA HIS A 153 1.88 -4.18 -13.29
C HIS A 153 0.88 -5.12 -13.94
N VAL A 154 1.29 -5.80 -14.98
CA VAL A 154 0.50 -6.82 -15.70
C VAL A 154 1.37 -8.03 -15.96
N PHE A 155 0.79 -9.18 -16.21
CA PHE A 155 1.54 -10.39 -16.52
C PHE A 155 2.37 -10.19 -17.79
N GLY A 156 3.68 -10.44 -17.69
CA GLY A 156 4.66 -10.24 -18.74
C GLY A 156 5.17 -8.81 -18.87
N GLY A 157 4.76 -7.84 -18.00
CA GLY A 157 5.30 -6.50 -18.10
C GLY A 157 4.58 -5.41 -17.33
N VAL A 158 4.46 -4.25 -17.94
CA VAL A 158 3.79 -3.05 -17.41
C VAL A 158 2.83 -2.48 -18.45
N LYS A 159 1.76 -1.81 -18.02
CA LYS A 159 0.72 -1.27 -18.92
C LYS A 159 1.22 -0.19 -19.87
N ARG A 160 2.21 0.59 -19.46
CA ARG A 160 2.74 1.71 -20.26
C ARG A 160 4.23 1.88 -19.99
N ASP A 161 4.95 2.41 -20.97
CA ASP A 161 6.35 2.81 -20.80
C ASP A 161 6.46 4.17 -20.09
N LEU A 162 7.63 4.44 -19.51
CA LEU A 162 7.96 5.77 -19.00
C LEU A 162 7.99 6.75 -20.18
N ARG A 163 7.17 7.80 -20.11
CA ARG A 163 7.13 8.83 -21.14
C ARG A 163 8.39 9.70 -21.07
N ASP A 164 9.10 9.83 -22.15
CA ASP A 164 10.09 10.89 -22.29
C ASP A 164 9.37 12.26 -22.35
N ARG A 165 9.81 13.20 -21.55
CA ARG A 165 9.25 14.56 -21.47
C ARG A 165 9.21 15.29 -22.83
N LYS A 166 10.03 14.84 -23.80
CA LYS A 166 10.11 15.39 -25.16
C LYS A 166 9.08 14.79 -26.12
N SER A 167 8.60 13.57 -25.88
CA SER A 167 7.66 12.86 -26.77
C SER A 167 6.17 13.13 -26.49
N THR A 168 5.84 13.92 -25.49
CA THR A 168 4.46 14.21 -25.07
C THR A 168 3.64 14.99 -26.12
N ARG A 169 4.24 15.40 -27.23
CA ARG A 169 3.55 16.14 -28.33
C ARG A 169 3.11 15.27 -29.51
N LEU A 170 3.49 14.02 -29.62
CA LEU A 170 3.35 13.30 -30.89
C LEU A 170 2.95 11.83 -30.89
N ASN A 171 2.47 11.19 -29.80
CA ASN A 171 1.91 9.86 -29.99
C ASN A 171 0.83 9.50 -28.95
N SER A 172 -0.40 9.45 -29.42
CA SER A 172 -1.57 8.86 -28.76
C SER A 172 -1.71 7.35 -29.04
N SER A 173 -0.65 6.65 -29.38
CA SER A 173 -0.69 5.21 -29.62
C SER A 173 -0.43 4.45 -28.31
N HIS A 174 -1.41 3.71 -27.86
CA HIS A 174 -1.34 2.77 -26.76
C HIS A 174 -0.44 1.59 -27.14
N THR A 175 0.82 1.61 -26.73
CA THR A 175 1.70 0.45 -26.88
C THR A 175 1.75 -0.28 -25.55
N VAL A 176 1.15 -1.45 -25.49
CA VAL A 176 1.44 -2.44 -24.46
C VAL A 176 2.85 -2.93 -24.72
N ILE A 177 3.75 -2.81 -23.77
CA ILE A 177 5.10 -3.37 -23.87
C ILE A 177 4.99 -4.84 -23.51
N SER A 178 4.93 -5.65 -24.52
CA SER A 178 5.11 -7.10 -24.43
C SER A 178 6.59 -7.44 -24.43
#